data_0af182b99ea007e1d766d0d97ee6bd73
#
_entry.id   0af182b99ea007e1d766d0d97ee6bd73
#
_cell.length_a   1.000
_cell.length_b   1.000
_cell.length_c   1.000
_cell.angle_alpha   90.00
_cell.angle_beta   90.00
_cell.angle_gamma   90.00
#
_symmetry.space_group_name_H-M   'P 1'
#
loop_
_entity.id
_entity.type
_entity.pdbx_description
1 polymer ?
#
loop_
_entity_poly.entity_id
_entity_poly.type
_entity_poly.pdbx_seq_one_letter_code
_entity_poly.pdbx_strand_id
1 'polypeptide(L)'
;MLFRSYTGQQYDELTEQYYLRARYYNPVAGRFMQEDVYQGDGLNLYAYCGNNPVVYDDPSGYASTSTGKACPPKGKISESVDGSGTPSEKVKVPTVKSGEFNEWFNSLSVDELDELWKDKSTRKAIERQLRAPGGMHEWHLVSRAPQFKYWGVNAEQIRDLRTVINDVEFVNPVGKHGQLGSTTAHNELLGIIDSSSDYSMFTRRLNNWANYRLKGGIDTLPEGLRIK
;
A
#
# COMPACT_ATOMS: atom_id res chain seq x y z
N MET A 1 -16.14 -25.55 23.71
CA MET A 1 -15.06 -24.72 24.28
C MET A 1 -14.34 -24.09 23.11
N LEU A 2 -14.41 -22.77 22.91
CA LEU A 2 -13.86 -22.12 21.72
C LEU A 2 -12.37 -21.85 21.95
N PHE A 3 -11.51 -22.61 21.28
CA PHE A 3 -10.08 -22.36 21.30
C PHE A 3 -9.72 -21.26 20.30
N ARG A 4 -9.01 -20.24 20.76
CA ARG A 4 -8.37 -19.27 19.88
C ARG A 4 -7.05 -19.86 19.40
N SER A 5 -6.98 -20.11 18.10
CA SER A 5 -5.80 -20.60 17.41
C SER A 5 -4.91 -19.46 16.91
N TYR A 6 -3.85 -19.79 16.18
CA TYR A 6 -2.92 -18.91 15.48
C TYR A 6 -3.62 -17.67 14.90
N THR A 7 -3.12 -16.47 15.18
CA THR A 7 -3.68 -15.15 14.79
C THR A 7 -5.04 -14.76 15.40
N GLY A 8 -5.52 -15.46 16.46
CA GLY A 8 -6.76 -15.10 17.13
C GLY A 8 -8.05 -15.56 16.42
N GLN A 9 -7.93 -16.46 15.47
CA GLN A 9 -9.02 -17.06 14.71
C GLN A 9 -9.77 -18.10 15.53
N GLN A 10 -11.04 -18.28 15.23
CA GLN A 10 -11.92 -19.18 15.91
C GLN A 10 -11.98 -20.53 15.17
N TYR A 11 -11.52 -21.60 15.80
CA TYR A 11 -11.60 -22.95 15.23
C TYR A 11 -12.95 -23.59 15.55
N ASP A 12 -13.60 -24.13 14.55
CA ASP A 12 -14.83 -24.92 14.66
C ASP A 12 -14.49 -26.42 14.57
N GLU A 13 -14.61 -27.10 15.67
CA GLU A 13 -14.31 -28.55 15.79
C GLU A 13 -15.25 -29.44 14.96
N LEU A 14 -16.47 -28.96 14.66
CA LEU A 14 -17.45 -29.77 13.92
C LEU A 14 -17.17 -29.75 12.41
N THR A 15 -16.71 -28.62 11.91
CA THR A 15 -16.42 -28.43 10.46
C THR A 15 -14.94 -28.52 10.15
N GLU A 16 -14.07 -28.56 11.16
CA GLU A 16 -12.62 -28.55 11.07
C GLU A 16 -12.10 -27.31 10.28
N GLN A 17 -12.81 -26.18 10.43
CA GLN A 17 -12.51 -24.94 9.71
C GLN A 17 -12.17 -23.80 10.68
N TYR A 18 -11.45 -22.81 10.18
CA TYR A 18 -11.18 -21.58 10.90
C TYR A 18 -12.14 -20.49 10.46
N TYR A 19 -12.84 -19.88 11.40
CA TYR A 19 -13.69 -18.72 11.14
C TYR A 19 -12.86 -17.44 11.24
N LEU A 20 -12.71 -16.74 10.13
CA LEU A 20 -11.95 -15.50 9.99
C LEU A 20 -12.86 -14.26 9.93
N ARG A 21 -13.99 -14.30 10.66
CA ARG A 21 -15.01 -13.25 10.72
C ARG A 21 -15.84 -13.10 9.43
N ALA A 22 -15.23 -12.93 8.26
CA ALA A 22 -15.97 -12.81 7.00
C ALA A 22 -16.15 -14.15 6.28
N ARG A 23 -15.15 -15.03 6.36
CA ARG A 23 -15.12 -16.31 5.63
C ARG A 23 -14.60 -17.45 6.50
N TYR A 24 -14.96 -18.67 6.14
CA TYR A 24 -14.38 -19.88 6.70
C TYR A 24 -13.20 -20.36 5.87
N TYR A 25 -12.08 -20.58 6.52
CA TYR A 25 -10.87 -21.14 5.91
C TYR A 25 -10.80 -22.65 6.21
N ASN A 26 -10.64 -23.46 5.16
CA ASN A 26 -10.41 -24.89 5.30
C ASN A 26 -8.91 -25.19 5.16
N PRO A 27 -8.22 -25.62 6.23
CA PRO A 27 -6.78 -25.87 6.20
C PRO A 27 -6.40 -27.09 5.34
N VAL A 28 -7.30 -28.04 5.16
CA VAL A 28 -7.07 -29.23 4.31
C VAL A 28 -7.12 -28.85 2.83
N ALA A 29 -8.08 -28.00 2.45
CA ALA A 29 -8.19 -27.49 1.09
C ALA A 29 -7.25 -26.32 0.78
N GLY A 30 -6.69 -25.68 1.82
CA GLY A 30 -5.79 -24.52 1.69
C GLY A 30 -6.46 -23.26 1.14
N ARG A 31 -7.78 -23.12 1.31
CA ARG A 31 -8.56 -22.03 0.73
C ARG A 31 -9.77 -21.64 1.57
N PHE A 32 -10.37 -20.50 1.26
CA PHE A 32 -11.67 -20.13 1.78
C PHE A 32 -12.79 -20.99 1.20
N MET A 33 -13.84 -21.20 1.99
CA MET A 33 -15.03 -21.96 1.57
C MET A 33 -16.08 -21.07 0.93
N GLN A 34 -15.99 -19.75 1.12
CA GLN A 34 -16.86 -18.75 0.50
C GLN A 34 -16.04 -17.89 -0.45
N GLU A 35 -16.71 -17.48 -1.51
CA GLU A 35 -16.21 -16.51 -2.47
C GLU A 35 -15.96 -15.15 -1.80
N ASP A 36 -14.88 -14.48 -2.18
CA ASP A 36 -14.63 -13.14 -1.71
C ASP A 36 -15.66 -12.17 -2.29
N VAL A 37 -16.32 -11.43 -1.41
CA VAL A 37 -17.24 -10.35 -1.86
C VAL A 37 -16.47 -9.19 -2.49
N TYR A 38 -15.17 -9.13 -2.27
CA TYR A 38 -14.27 -8.16 -2.84
C TYR A 38 -13.58 -8.74 -4.09
N GLN A 39 -14.15 -8.47 -5.24
CA GLN A 39 -13.61 -8.95 -6.54
C GLN A 39 -12.24 -8.36 -6.92
N GLY A 40 -11.57 -7.70 -5.99
CA GLY A 40 -10.27 -7.03 -6.19
C GLY A 40 -9.05 -7.89 -5.95
N ASP A 41 -9.17 -9.04 -5.32
CA ASP A 41 -8.03 -9.86 -4.82
C ASP A 41 -7.49 -10.90 -5.82
N GLY A 42 -7.72 -10.68 -7.11
CA GLY A 42 -7.24 -11.53 -8.18
C GLY A 42 -8.32 -12.46 -8.75
N LEU A 43 -7.92 -13.34 -9.68
CA LEU A 43 -8.84 -14.25 -10.37
C LEU A 43 -9.34 -15.40 -9.48
N ASN A 44 -8.69 -15.68 -8.36
CA ASN A 44 -9.06 -16.74 -7.44
C ASN A 44 -9.67 -16.16 -6.16
N LEU A 45 -10.99 -16.00 -6.16
CA LEU A 45 -11.75 -15.43 -5.05
C LEU A 45 -11.79 -16.30 -3.80
N TYR A 46 -11.24 -17.51 -3.85
CA TYR A 46 -11.14 -18.45 -2.74
C TYR A 46 -9.73 -18.55 -2.14
N ALA A 47 -8.74 -17.84 -2.71
CA ALA A 47 -7.35 -17.91 -2.26
C ALA A 47 -7.20 -17.37 -0.83
N TYR A 48 -6.52 -18.12 0.05
CA TYR A 48 -6.08 -17.66 1.36
C TYR A 48 -4.66 -17.14 1.26
N CYS A 49 -4.43 -15.89 1.71
CA CYS A 49 -3.11 -15.27 1.77
C CYS A 49 -2.33 -15.33 0.43
N GLY A 50 -3.02 -15.23 -0.71
CA GLY A 50 -2.39 -15.34 -2.02
C GLY A 50 -1.64 -16.67 -2.25
N ASN A 51 -2.05 -17.75 -1.57
CA ASN A 51 -1.39 -19.07 -1.48
C ASN A 51 0.00 -19.04 -0.79
N ASN A 52 0.28 -18.02 0.03
CA ASN A 52 1.50 -17.94 0.82
C ASN A 52 1.20 -17.66 2.32
N PRO A 53 0.63 -18.64 3.04
CA PRO A 53 0.24 -18.49 4.45
C PRO A 53 1.43 -18.50 5.43
N VAL A 54 2.66 -18.66 4.93
CA VAL A 54 3.89 -18.58 5.73
C VAL A 54 4.32 -17.13 5.98
N VAL A 55 4.03 -16.25 5.02
CA VAL A 55 4.43 -14.83 5.04
C VAL A 55 3.25 -13.92 5.35
N TYR A 56 2.04 -14.36 5.02
CA TYR A 56 0.81 -13.58 5.17
C TYR A 56 -0.18 -14.26 6.11
N ASP A 57 -0.94 -13.46 6.83
CA ASP A 57 -2.16 -13.86 7.54
C ASP A 57 -3.35 -13.03 7.08
N ASP A 58 -4.55 -13.54 7.26
CA ASP A 58 -5.79 -12.79 7.02
C ASP A 58 -6.64 -12.77 8.30
N PRO A 59 -6.49 -11.74 9.14
CA PRO A 59 -7.24 -11.65 10.40
C PRO A 59 -8.73 -11.34 10.22
N SER A 60 -9.11 -10.88 9.04
CA SER A 60 -10.46 -10.37 8.73
C SER A 60 -11.28 -11.32 7.87
N GLY A 61 -10.63 -12.19 7.12
CA GLY A 61 -11.26 -12.99 6.07
C GLY A 61 -11.58 -12.20 4.80
N TYR A 62 -11.02 -11.00 4.62
CA TYR A 62 -11.17 -10.17 3.43
C TYR A 62 -9.85 -9.92 2.70
N ALA A 63 -8.78 -9.66 3.44
CA ALA A 63 -7.51 -9.30 2.87
C ALA A 63 -6.34 -9.81 3.71
N SER A 64 -5.32 -10.34 3.03
CA SER A 64 -4.09 -10.79 3.66
C SER A 64 -3.22 -9.60 4.09
N THR A 65 -2.63 -9.73 5.28
CA THR A 65 -1.62 -8.81 5.81
C THR A 65 -0.31 -9.56 6.00
N SER A 66 0.85 -8.90 5.77
CA SER A 66 2.13 -9.54 6.02
C SER A 66 2.33 -9.78 7.52
N THR A 67 2.58 -11.00 7.93
CA THR A 67 2.92 -11.37 9.32
C THR A 67 4.30 -10.88 9.76
N GLY A 68 4.90 -9.97 9.04
CA GLY A 68 6.26 -9.45 9.17
C GLY A 68 6.70 -9.02 10.56
N LYS A 69 6.67 -9.98 11.51
CA LYS A 69 7.67 -10.07 12.56
C LYS A 69 8.68 -11.13 12.14
N ALA A 70 9.55 -10.77 11.22
CA ALA A 70 10.80 -11.49 11.06
C ALA A 70 11.47 -11.51 12.45
N CYS A 71 11.64 -12.69 13.05
CA CYS A 71 12.50 -12.84 14.20
C CYS A 71 13.87 -12.28 13.83
N PRO A 72 14.40 -11.31 14.58
CA PRO A 72 15.77 -10.87 14.34
C PRO A 72 16.71 -12.06 14.58
N PRO A 73 17.72 -12.27 13.75
CA PRO A 73 18.71 -13.30 14.00
C PRO A 73 19.40 -12.99 15.34
N LYS A 74 19.42 -13.98 16.25
CA LYS A 74 20.17 -13.90 17.50
C LYS A 74 21.65 -13.74 17.19
N GLY A 75 22.16 -12.52 17.32
CA GLY A 75 23.56 -12.18 17.13
C GLY A 75 24.00 -11.09 18.09
N LYS A 76 24.53 -11.56 19.23
CA LYS A 76 25.46 -10.90 20.18
C LYS A 76 25.00 -9.61 20.86
N ILE A 77 24.62 -9.80 22.11
CA ILE A 77 24.61 -8.84 23.20
C ILE A 77 26.06 -8.33 23.41
N SER A 78 26.22 -7.03 23.31
CA SER A 78 27.24 -6.33 24.10
C SER A 78 26.51 -5.19 24.81
N GLU A 79 26.43 -5.39 26.13
CA GLU A 79 25.98 -4.38 27.09
C GLU A 79 26.88 -3.15 27.03
N SER A 80 26.30 -1.99 27.00
CA SER A 80 26.75 -0.85 27.79
C SER A 80 25.59 0.11 27.98
N VAL A 81 25.19 0.14 29.24
CA VAL A 81 24.29 1.13 29.82
C VAL A 81 25.02 2.47 29.80
N ASP A 82 24.44 3.50 29.21
CA ASP A 82 24.41 4.80 29.90
C ASP A 82 23.28 5.67 29.37
N GLY A 83 22.49 6.13 30.30
CA GLY A 83 21.37 7.02 30.04
C GLY A 83 21.84 8.45 29.81
N SER A 84 21.62 8.95 28.62
CA SER A 84 21.56 10.39 28.38
C SER A 84 20.65 10.60 27.18
N GLY A 85 19.45 11.14 27.45
CA GLY A 85 18.50 11.56 26.42
C GLY A 85 19.08 12.67 25.57
N THR A 86 19.68 12.32 24.44
CA THR A 86 19.96 13.29 23.39
C THR A 86 18.70 13.54 22.56
N PRO A 87 18.38 14.80 22.21
CA PRO A 87 17.28 15.10 21.31
C PRO A 87 17.53 14.39 19.97
N SER A 88 16.57 13.58 19.52
CA SER A 88 16.58 12.98 18.20
C SER A 88 16.91 14.06 17.17
N GLU A 89 18.11 13.98 16.56
CA GLU A 89 18.47 14.86 15.46
C GLU A 89 17.42 14.72 14.38
N LYS A 90 16.68 15.79 14.11
CA LYS A 90 15.67 15.80 13.05
C LYS A 90 16.37 15.56 11.72
N VAL A 91 16.07 14.44 11.11
CA VAL A 91 16.60 14.09 9.78
C VAL A 91 16.29 15.24 8.83
N LYS A 92 17.34 15.86 8.28
CA LYS A 92 17.20 16.95 7.32
C LYS A 92 16.90 16.36 5.94
N VAL A 93 15.65 16.47 5.51
CA VAL A 93 15.23 16.05 4.16
C VAL A 93 15.79 17.03 3.14
N PRO A 94 16.61 16.58 2.15
CA PRO A 94 17.11 17.41 1.08
C PRO A 94 15.99 17.99 0.23
N THR A 95 16.27 18.98 -0.60
CA THR A 95 15.26 19.59 -1.47
C THR A 95 15.45 19.19 -2.93
N VAL A 96 14.35 19.18 -3.69
CA VAL A 96 14.41 19.01 -5.14
C VAL A 96 15.18 20.16 -5.80
N LYS A 97 15.12 21.36 -5.21
CA LYS A 97 15.84 22.54 -5.71
C LYS A 97 17.36 22.41 -5.57
N SER A 98 17.87 21.72 -4.55
CA SER A 98 19.31 21.44 -4.42
C SER A 98 19.78 20.32 -5.35
N GLY A 99 18.86 19.58 -6.00
CA GLY A 99 19.20 18.43 -6.83
C GLY A 99 19.43 17.13 -6.05
N GLU A 100 19.53 17.19 -4.73
CA GLU A 100 19.96 16.07 -3.88
C GLU A 100 18.81 15.15 -3.45
N PHE A 101 17.55 15.62 -3.55
CA PHE A 101 16.39 14.89 -2.98
C PHE A 101 16.21 13.51 -3.62
N ASN A 102 16.30 13.43 -4.94
CA ASN A 102 16.04 12.17 -5.64
C ASN A 102 17.09 11.11 -5.28
N GLU A 103 18.38 11.47 -5.30
CA GLU A 103 19.47 10.58 -4.91
C GLU A 103 19.30 10.13 -3.46
N TRP A 104 19.05 11.07 -2.55
CA TRP A 104 18.81 10.77 -1.15
C TRP A 104 17.61 9.83 -0.95
N PHE A 105 16.44 10.11 -1.57
CA PHE A 105 15.26 9.25 -1.46
C PHE A 105 15.53 7.86 -2.04
N ASN A 106 16.23 7.79 -3.17
CA ASN A 106 16.51 6.53 -3.84
C ASN A 106 17.54 5.67 -3.06
N SER A 107 18.48 6.30 -2.34
CA SER A 107 19.47 5.60 -1.51
C SER A 107 18.88 4.98 -0.24
N LEU A 108 17.75 5.48 0.27
CA LEU A 108 17.09 4.88 1.42
C LEU A 108 16.66 3.45 1.10
N SER A 109 16.81 2.54 2.04
CA SER A 109 16.10 1.26 2.01
C SER A 109 14.60 1.45 2.29
N VAL A 110 13.81 0.41 2.05
CA VAL A 110 12.37 0.43 2.37
C VAL A 110 12.16 0.63 3.88
N ASP A 111 12.93 -0.11 4.70
CA ASP A 111 12.83 -0.04 6.16
C ASP A 111 13.21 1.36 6.70
N GLU A 112 14.26 1.98 6.16
CA GLU A 112 14.65 3.35 6.53
C GLU A 112 13.56 4.35 6.16
N LEU A 113 12.95 4.21 4.98
CA LEU A 113 11.84 5.08 4.58
C LEU A 113 10.62 4.88 5.48
N ASP A 114 10.29 3.63 5.86
CA ASP A 114 9.20 3.33 6.77
C ASP A 114 9.41 3.94 8.16
N GLU A 115 10.64 3.90 8.69
CA GLU A 115 10.96 4.58 9.96
C GLU A 115 10.78 6.10 9.84
N LEU A 116 11.29 6.71 8.78
CA LEU A 116 11.11 8.14 8.52
C LEU A 116 9.64 8.52 8.32
N TRP A 117 8.82 7.59 7.79
CA TRP A 117 7.40 7.80 7.54
C TRP A 117 6.56 7.86 8.82
N LYS A 118 7.04 7.26 9.92
CA LYS A 118 6.38 7.30 11.24
C LYS A 118 6.43 8.71 11.85
N ASP A 119 7.51 9.47 11.62
CA ASP A 119 7.56 10.87 12.04
C ASP A 119 6.76 11.76 11.08
N LYS A 120 5.67 12.32 11.60
CA LYS A 120 4.74 13.16 10.83
C LYS A 120 5.43 14.37 10.17
N SER A 121 6.45 14.93 10.80
CA SER A 121 7.14 16.13 10.31
C SER A 121 8.05 15.77 9.13
N THR A 122 8.82 14.71 9.26
CA THR A 122 9.70 14.16 8.22
C THR A 122 8.90 13.65 7.03
N ARG A 123 7.82 12.90 7.28
CA ARG A 123 6.90 12.45 6.23
C ARG A 123 6.37 13.63 5.41
N LYS A 124 5.87 14.69 6.06
CA LYS A 124 5.38 15.88 5.35
C LYS A 124 6.48 16.60 4.56
N ALA A 125 7.72 16.57 5.05
CA ALA A 125 8.86 17.14 4.32
C ALA A 125 9.16 16.32 3.04
N ILE A 126 9.19 14.99 3.14
CA ILE A 126 9.36 14.09 1.99
C ILE A 126 8.23 14.25 0.98
N GLU A 127 6.97 14.18 1.43
CA GLU A 127 5.79 14.34 0.58
C GLU A 127 5.82 15.68 -0.18
N ARG A 128 6.27 16.76 0.47
CA ARG A 128 6.40 18.08 -0.16
C ARG A 128 7.38 18.05 -1.33
N GLN A 129 8.50 17.34 -1.18
CA GLN A 129 9.49 17.23 -2.26
C GLN A 129 8.95 16.35 -3.40
N LEU A 130 8.30 15.23 -3.10
CA LEU A 130 7.68 14.38 -4.11
C LEU A 130 6.54 15.09 -4.86
N ARG A 131 5.84 16.02 -4.22
CA ARG A 131 4.78 16.85 -4.85
C ARG A 131 5.30 18.05 -5.66
N ALA A 132 6.59 18.33 -5.64
CA ALA A 132 7.13 19.44 -6.38
C ALA A 132 7.30 19.10 -7.88
N PRO A 133 6.88 19.98 -8.85
CA PRO A 133 6.03 21.13 -8.64
C PRO A 133 4.60 20.76 -8.26
N GLY A 134 3.87 21.66 -7.60
CA GLY A 134 2.46 21.48 -7.26
C GLY A 134 1.52 21.49 -8.47
N GLY A 135 0.19 21.37 -8.22
CA GLY A 135 -0.82 21.44 -9.27
C GLY A 135 -1.05 20.12 -10.03
N MET A 136 -0.48 19.02 -9.53
CA MET A 136 -0.60 17.70 -10.14
C MET A 136 -1.41 16.76 -9.25
N HIS A 137 -2.25 15.93 -9.88
CA HIS A 137 -2.89 14.79 -9.26
C HIS A 137 -1.90 13.62 -9.17
N GLU A 138 -1.70 13.10 -7.97
CA GLU A 138 -0.60 12.17 -7.66
C GLU A 138 -1.00 10.68 -7.63
N TRP A 139 -2.25 10.35 -7.93
CA TRP A 139 -2.78 8.98 -7.91
C TRP A 139 -2.43 8.21 -6.63
N HIS A 140 -2.28 8.92 -5.50
CA HIS A 140 -1.81 8.44 -4.20
C HIS A 140 -0.38 7.86 -4.17
N LEU A 141 0.42 8.00 -5.22
CA LEU A 141 1.82 7.55 -5.21
C LEU A 141 2.64 8.24 -4.11
N VAL A 142 2.39 9.52 -3.85
CA VAL A 142 3.11 10.26 -2.81
C VAL A 142 2.68 9.83 -1.41
N SER A 143 1.38 9.71 -1.16
CA SER A 143 0.88 9.33 0.16
C SER A 143 1.18 7.86 0.53
N ARG A 144 1.46 7.02 -0.46
CA ARG A 144 1.87 5.61 -0.34
C ARG A 144 3.32 5.38 -0.82
N ALA A 145 4.17 6.40 -0.77
CA ALA A 145 5.55 6.31 -1.29
C ALA A 145 6.36 5.13 -0.73
N PRO A 146 6.26 4.71 0.55
CA PRO A 146 6.92 3.50 1.01
C PRO A 146 6.49 2.24 0.24
N GLN A 147 5.19 2.07 -0.02
CA GLN A 147 4.67 0.95 -0.80
C GLN A 147 5.20 0.96 -2.24
N PHE A 148 5.22 2.13 -2.88
CA PHE A 148 5.76 2.27 -4.24
C PHE A 148 7.27 2.02 -4.28
N LYS A 149 8.00 2.48 -3.27
CA LYS A 149 9.43 2.16 -3.13
C LYS A 149 9.66 0.66 -2.95
N TYR A 150 8.84 -0.01 -2.16
CA TYR A 150 8.88 -1.48 -2.02
C TYR A 150 8.66 -2.19 -3.37
N TRP A 151 7.84 -1.63 -4.25
CA TRP A 151 7.63 -2.12 -5.61
C TRP A 151 8.71 -1.65 -6.61
N GLY A 152 9.78 -1.02 -6.14
CA GLY A 152 10.90 -0.59 -6.97
C GLY A 152 10.71 0.73 -7.72
N VAL A 153 9.68 1.52 -7.34
CA VAL A 153 9.43 2.85 -7.93
C VAL A 153 10.31 3.89 -7.25
N ASN A 154 11.08 4.63 -8.01
CA ASN A 154 11.99 5.66 -7.51
C ASN A 154 11.33 7.06 -7.43
N ALA A 155 12.06 8.05 -6.85
CA ALA A 155 11.54 9.40 -6.64
C ALA A 155 11.17 10.12 -7.95
N GLU A 156 11.95 9.95 -9.00
CA GLU A 156 11.71 10.52 -10.32
C GLU A 156 10.40 9.98 -10.89
N GLN A 157 10.23 8.67 -10.86
CA GLN A 157 9.02 7.99 -11.34
C GLN A 157 7.78 8.46 -10.57
N ILE A 158 7.84 8.54 -9.23
CA ILE A 158 6.71 9.05 -8.43
C ILE A 158 6.33 10.47 -8.88
N ARG A 159 7.32 11.31 -9.23
CA ARG A 159 7.10 12.69 -9.66
C ARG A 159 6.60 12.79 -11.10
N ASP A 160 7.03 11.89 -11.97
CA ASP A 160 6.65 11.88 -13.40
C ASP A 160 5.28 11.20 -13.63
N LEU A 161 4.89 10.28 -12.75
CA LEU A 161 3.63 9.55 -12.81
C LEU A 161 2.44 10.33 -12.23
N ARG A 162 2.33 11.62 -12.57
CA ARG A 162 1.27 12.53 -12.11
C ARG A 162 0.59 13.20 -13.30
N THR A 163 -0.68 13.53 -13.15
CA THR A 163 -1.48 14.22 -14.16
C THR A 163 -1.80 15.64 -13.71
N VAL A 164 -1.84 16.60 -14.62
CA VAL A 164 -2.29 17.97 -14.30
C VAL A 164 -3.68 17.89 -13.67
N ILE A 165 -3.87 18.53 -12.51
CA ILE A 165 -5.10 18.35 -11.71
C ILE A 165 -6.36 18.81 -12.45
N ASN A 166 -6.23 19.78 -13.36
CA ASN A 166 -7.35 20.29 -14.15
C ASN A 166 -7.80 19.32 -15.24
N ASP A 167 -6.96 18.35 -15.61
CA ASP A 167 -7.26 17.33 -16.62
C ASP A 167 -7.92 16.09 -16.01
N VAL A 168 -8.05 16.07 -14.67
CA VAL A 168 -8.66 14.95 -13.94
C VAL A 168 -10.13 15.27 -13.68
N GLU A 169 -11.01 14.58 -14.39
CA GLU A 169 -12.47 14.65 -14.21
C GLU A 169 -13.02 13.25 -13.93
N PHE A 170 -13.67 13.11 -12.78
CA PHE A 170 -14.28 11.84 -12.36
C PHE A 170 -15.67 11.68 -12.94
N VAL A 171 -16.05 10.43 -13.20
CA VAL A 171 -17.40 10.03 -13.55
C VAL A 171 -17.88 8.94 -12.56
N ASN A 172 -19.19 8.75 -12.46
CA ASN A 172 -19.80 7.70 -11.64
C ASN A 172 -19.45 7.71 -10.12
N PRO A 173 -19.67 8.80 -9.36
CA PRO A 173 -20.36 10.04 -9.71
C PRO A 173 -19.45 11.07 -10.40
N VAL A 174 -20.07 11.97 -11.13
CA VAL A 174 -19.39 13.08 -11.84
C VAL A 174 -18.82 14.07 -10.83
N GLY A 175 -17.60 14.53 -11.06
CA GLY A 175 -16.97 15.59 -10.27
C GLY A 175 -15.52 15.84 -10.66
N LYS A 176 -15.00 16.97 -10.20
CA LYS A 176 -13.59 17.31 -10.32
C LYS A 176 -12.87 17.04 -9.01
N HIS A 177 -11.54 17.05 -9.04
CA HIS A 177 -10.71 16.92 -7.84
C HIS A 177 -11.15 17.95 -6.76
N GLY A 178 -11.36 17.48 -5.54
CA GLY A 178 -11.86 18.30 -4.42
C GLY A 178 -13.39 18.53 -4.39
N GLN A 179 -14.16 17.98 -5.34
CA GLN A 179 -15.61 18.04 -5.39
C GLN A 179 -16.27 16.70 -5.03
N LEU A 180 -17.61 16.68 -5.11
CA LEU A 180 -18.40 15.47 -4.91
C LEU A 180 -17.92 14.36 -5.85
N GLY A 181 -17.73 13.16 -5.32
CA GLY A 181 -17.16 12.01 -6.05
C GLY A 181 -15.65 11.86 -5.92
N SER A 182 -14.93 12.94 -5.63
CA SER A 182 -13.49 12.88 -5.41
C SER A 182 -13.13 11.98 -4.21
N THR A 183 -13.84 12.07 -3.10
CA THR A 183 -13.60 11.25 -1.92
C THR A 183 -13.77 9.75 -2.22
N THR A 184 -14.84 9.39 -2.95
CA THR A 184 -15.07 8.00 -3.36
C THR A 184 -13.94 7.51 -4.25
N ALA A 185 -13.57 8.27 -5.28
CA ALA A 185 -12.47 7.95 -6.17
C ALA A 185 -11.13 7.77 -5.43
N HIS A 186 -10.83 8.65 -4.47
CA HIS A 186 -9.63 8.55 -3.65
C HIS A 186 -9.62 7.30 -2.75
N ASN A 187 -10.75 6.96 -2.14
CA ASN A 187 -10.87 5.75 -1.33
C ASN A 187 -10.70 4.47 -2.17
N GLU A 188 -11.27 4.46 -3.38
CA GLU A 188 -11.08 3.35 -4.33
C GLU A 188 -9.62 3.20 -4.76
N LEU A 189 -8.93 4.31 -5.06
CA LEU A 189 -7.50 4.31 -5.40
C LEU A 189 -6.65 3.76 -4.25
N LEU A 190 -6.92 4.18 -3.02
CA LEU A 190 -6.24 3.63 -1.85
C LEU A 190 -6.49 2.12 -1.72
N GLY A 191 -7.74 1.67 -1.90
CA GLY A 191 -8.08 0.25 -1.90
C GLY A 191 -7.34 -0.54 -2.99
N ILE A 192 -7.19 0.03 -4.19
CA ILE A 192 -6.42 -0.57 -5.28
C ILE A 192 -4.95 -0.74 -4.89
N ILE A 193 -4.33 0.29 -4.29
CA ILE A 193 -2.94 0.23 -3.84
C ILE A 193 -2.79 -0.81 -2.73
N ASP A 194 -3.60 -0.69 -1.68
CA ASP A 194 -3.49 -1.50 -0.46
C ASP A 194 -3.78 -3.01 -0.72
N SER A 195 -4.53 -3.33 -1.79
CA SER A 195 -4.83 -4.71 -2.20
C SER A 195 -3.93 -5.27 -3.32
N SER A 196 -2.98 -4.49 -3.84
CA SER A 196 -2.06 -4.94 -4.88
C SER A 196 -0.79 -5.54 -4.28
N SER A 197 -0.38 -6.70 -4.77
CA SER A 197 0.86 -7.37 -4.34
C SER A 197 2.12 -6.75 -4.93
N ASP A 198 2.00 -6.14 -6.11
CA ASP A 198 3.11 -5.60 -6.87
C ASP A 198 2.68 -4.46 -7.79
N TYR A 199 3.67 -3.77 -8.37
CA TYR A 199 3.43 -2.64 -9.27
C TYR A 199 2.65 -3.01 -10.54
N SER A 200 2.84 -4.22 -11.07
CA SER A 200 2.13 -4.67 -12.27
C SER A 200 0.65 -4.89 -11.99
N MET A 201 0.32 -5.51 -10.83
CA MET A 201 -1.06 -5.68 -10.40
C MET A 201 -1.72 -4.32 -10.13
N PHE A 202 -1.03 -3.41 -9.44
CA PHE A 202 -1.51 -2.04 -9.22
C PHE A 202 -1.83 -1.35 -10.56
N THR A 203 -0.90 -1.36 -11.51
CA THR A 203 -1.07 -0.69 -12.80
C THR A 203 -2.26 -1.26 -13.57
N ARG A 204 -2.43 -2.58 -13.60
CA ARG A 204 -3.56 -3.24 -14.25
C ARG A 204 -4.90 -2.84 -13.63
N ARG A 205 -5.00 -2.86 -12.30
CA ARG A 205 -6.21 -2.45 -11.57
C ARG A 205 -6.52 -0.97 -11.76
N LEU A 206 -5.49 -0.13 -11.72
CA LEU A 206 -5.63 1.31 -11.96
C LEU A 206 -6.18 1.60 -13.37
N ASN A 207 -5.72 0.88 -14.40
CA ASN A 207 -6.22 1.06 -15.76
C ASN A 207 -7.68 0.63 -15.90
N ASN A 208 -8.07 -0.49 -15.30
CA ASN A 208 -9.48 -0.92 -15.26
C ASN A 208 -10.35 0.11 -14.54
N TRP A 209 -9.89 0.60 -13.38
CA TRP A 209 -10.58 1.64 -12.62
C TRP A 209 -10.67 2.95 -13.41
N ALA A 210 -9.61 3.37 -14.11
CA ALA A 210 -9.58 4.58 -14.89
C ALA A 210 -10.65 4.58 -16.01
N ASN A 211 -10.82 3.45 -16.70
CA ASN A 211 -11.86 3.31 -17.73
C ASN A 211 -13.28 3.49 -17.18
N TYR A 212 -13.51 3.15 -15.94
CA TYR A 212 -14.81 3.29 -15.29
C TYR A 212 -15.01 4.65 -14.60
N ARG A 213 -13.94 5.22 -14.03
CA ARG A 213 -14.02 6.38 -13.12
C ARG A 213 -13.51 7.69 -13.70
N LEU A 214 -12.78 7.67 -14.79
CA LEU A 214 -12.23 8.86 -15.41
C LEU A 214 -12.92 9.15 -16.75
N LYS A 215 -13.25 10.41 -17.00
CA LYS A 215 -13.93 10.83 -18.23
C LYS A 215 -13.11 10.49 -19.49
N GLY A 216 -11.80 10.64 -19.43
CA GLY A 216 -10.87 10.25 -20.51
C GLY A 216 -10.37 8.80 -20.39
N GLY A 217 -10.93 8.01 -19.45
CA GLY A 217 -10.44 6.65 -19.21
C GLY A 217 -8.94 6.60 -18.92
N ILE A 218 -8.27 5.58 -19.47
CA ILE A 218 -6.82 5.41 -19.30
C ILE A 218 -6.00 6.57 -19.88
N ASP A 219 -6.52 7.32 -20.83
CA ASP A 219 -5.82 8.46 -21.42
C ASP A 219 -5.65 9.65 -20.47
N THR A 220 -6.39 9.67 -19.36
CA THR A 220 -6.20 10.62 -18.27
C THR A 220 -4.96 10.27 -17.43
N LEU A 221 -4.54 9.01 -17.39
CA LEU A 221 -3.34 8.58 -16.68
C LEU A 221 -2.08 9.03 -17.43
N PRO A 222 -0.97 9.30 -16.73
CA PRO A 222 0.32 9.52 -17.38
C PRO A 222 0.78 8.23 -18.10
N GLU A 223 1.56 8.39 -19.16
CA GLU A 223 1.96 7.28 -20.02
C GLU A 223 2.60 6.09 -19.24
N GLY A 224 3.41 6.39 -18.23
CA GLY A 224 4.05 5.36 -17.40
C GLY A 224 3.10 4.55 -16.50
N LEU A 225 1.83 4.95 -16.38
CA LEU A 225 0.78 4.20 -15.68
C LEU A 225 -0.19 3.51 -16.64
N ARG A 226 -0.07 3.70 -17.95
CA ARG A 226 -0.92 3.03 -18.96
C ARG A 226 -0.37 1.65 -19.29
N ILE A 227 -1.27 0.68 -19.36
CA ILE A 227 -0.95 -0.64 -19.93
C ILE A 227 -1.02 -0.50 -21.45
N LYS A 228 0.04 -0.95 -22.12
CA LYS A 228 0.10 -1.03 -23.60
C LYS A 228 -0.62 -2.26 -24.09
#